data_7b9e814b6ddbe40bbac76224c842d2b2
#
_entry.id   7b9e814b6ddbe40bbac76224c842d2b2
#
_cell.length_a   1.000
_cell.length_b   1.000
_cell.length_c   1.000
_cell.angle_alpha   90.00
_cell.angle_beta   90.00
_cell.angle_gamma   90.00
#
_symmetry.space_group_name_H-M   'P 1'
#
loop_
_entity.id
_entity.type
_entity.pdbx_description
1 polymer ?
#
loop_
_entity_poly.entity_id
_entity_poly.type
_entity_poly.pdbx_seq_one_letter_code
_entity_poly.pdbx_strand_id
1 'polypeptide(L)'
;MKFLFDLFPVILFFAAFKLGQGNADQLAGWIQAMFGGAADPEQAPVLIATLVAIIASFVQVGLVFARGKKPEPMLWISLAIIVVFGSLTLILHDATFIKVKPTILYWVFAAILTFAHVTHRNFMKKLLGTLIQLPPAAWNKLQLAWIGFFFVTGILNLLVAFTCETETWVNFKLFGILGLTLVFALGLGFWMVKVTEQLKRKPANAERLN
;
A
#
# COMPACT_ATOMS: atom_id res chain seq x y z
N MET A 1 -5.69 -25.46 18.53
CA MET A 1 -4.39 -24.94 18.97
C MET A 1 -3.59 -24.26 17.85
N LYS A 2 -3.73 -24.64 16.59
CA LYS A 2 -3.02 -24.01 15.45
C LYS A 2 -3.41 -22.53 15.28
N PHE A 3 -4.68 -22.21 15.29
CA PHE A 3 -5.20 -20.84 15.15
C PHE A 3 -4.66 -19.86 16.20
N LEU A 4 -4.59 -20.29 17.47
CA LEU A 4 -3.99 -19.47 18.54
C LEU A 4 -2.49 -19.26 18.36
N PHE A 5 -1.79 -20.25 17.81
CA PHE A 5 -0.38 -20.13 17.48
C PHE A 5 -0.16 -19.14 16.33
N ASP A 6 -1.03 -19.15 15.31
CA ASP A 6 -0.95 -18.22 14.18
C ASP A 6 -1.24 -16.78 14.60
N LEU A 7 -2.10 -16.57 15.61
CA LEU A 7 -2.40 -15.28 16.18
C LEU A 7 -1.42 -14.79 17.26
N PHE A 8 -0.43 -15.60 17.64
CA PHE A 8 0.49 -15.30 18.74
C PHE A 8 1.16 -13.90 18.63
N PRO A 9 1.72 -13.46 17.48
CA PRO A 9 2.30 -12.11 17.38
C PRO A 9 1.26 -11.00 17.54
N VAL A 10 0.03 -11.22 17.07
CA VAL A 10 -1.06 -10.26 17.17
C VAL A 10 -1.54 -10.12 18.62
N ILE A 11 -1.64 -11.23 19.34
CA ILE A 11 -2.02 -11.23 20.76
C ILE A 11 -0.96 -10.47 21.58
N LEU A 12 0.32 -10.73 21.31
CA LEU A 12 1.40 -10.03 21.99
C LEU A 12 1.46 -8.55 21.64
N PHE A 13 1.14 -8.17 20.39
CA PHE A 13 1.00 -6.79 19.99
C PHE A 13 -0.04 -6.07 20.86
N PHE A 14 -1.27 -6.61 20.94
CA PHE A 14 -2.34 -5.97 21.71
C PHE A 14 -2.05 -5.96 23.23
N ALA A 15 -1.44 -7.00 23.75
CA ALA A 15 -1.02 -7.04 25.15
C ALA A 15 0.04 -5.97 25.45
N ALA A 16 1.08 -5.87 24.63
CA ALA A 16 2.13 -4.85 24.78
C ALA A 16 1.59 -3.44 24.58
N PHE A 17 0.68 -3.23 23.61
CA PHE A 17 0.02 -1.95 23.39
C PHE A 17 -0.77 -1.50 24.62
N LYS A 18 -1.61 -2.38 25.17
CA LYS A 18 -2.44 -2.05 26.35
C LYS A 18 -1.62 -1.78 27.60
N LEU A 19 -0.57 -2.58 27.83
CA LEU A 19 0.35 -2.36 28.94
C LEU A 19 1.18 -1.07 28.76
N GLY A 20 1.52 -0.73 27.52
CA GLY A 20 2.28 0.47 27.19
C GLY A 20 1.51 1.78 27.39
N GLN A 21 0.18 1.77 27.26
CA GLN A 21 -0.64 2.97 27.43
C GLN A 21 -0.46 3.64 28.81
N GLY A 22 -0.21 2.84 29.86
CA GLY A 22 0.02 3.35 31.21
C GLY A 22 1.41 3.97 31.45
N ASN A 23 2.36 3.77 30.52
CA ASN A 23 3.76 4.17 30.66
C ASN A 23 4.30 4.90 29.42
N ALA A 24 3.45 5.65 28.73
CA ALA A 24 3.73 6.24 27.42
C ALA A 24 5.00 7.12 27.42
N ASP A 25 5.19 7.96 28.44
CA ASP A 25 6.36 8.86 28.56
C ASP A 25 7.67 8.08 28.71
N GLN A 26 7.69 7.03 29.54
CA GLN A 26 8.88 6.19 29.70
C GLN A 26 9.22 5.44 28.41
N LEU A 27 8.20 4.95 27.72
CA LEU A 27 8.37 4.25 26.44
C LEU A 27 8.88 5.20 25.35
N ALA A 28 8.41 6.44 25.31
CA ALA A 28 8.93 7.47 24.41
C ALA A 28 10.42 7.73 24.65
N GLY A 29 10.85 7.83 25.92
CA GLY A 29 12.25 7.96 26.27
C GLY A 29 13.11 6.77 25.81
N TRP A 30 12.61 5.55 25.92
CA TRP A 30 13.31 4.34 25.43
C TRP A 30 13.41 4.29 23.90
N ILE A 31 12.35 4.68 23.20
CA ILE A 31 12.35 4.73 21.75
C ILE A 31 13.36 5.76 21.25
N GLN A 32 13.38 6.94 21.88
CA GLN A 32 14.35 7.99 21.57
C GLN A 32 15.80 7.52 21.79
N ALA A 33 16.05 6.77 22.86
CA ALA A 33 17.38 6.23 23.15
C ALA A 33 17.81 5.16 22.13
N MET A 34 16.87 4.32 21.64
CA MET A 34 17.17 3.21 20.72
C MET A 34 17.23 3.60 19.25
N PHE A 35 16.35 4.50 18.81
CA PHE A 35 16.17 4.79 17.38
C PHE A 35 16.55 6.23 17.01
N GLY A 36 16.79 7.12 18.01
CA GLY A 36 16.99 8.55 17.80
C GLY A 36 15.69 9.27 17.42
N GLY A 37 15.74 10.60 17.35
CA GLY A 37 14.57 11.43 17.03
C GLY A 37 13.65 11.67 18.24
N ALA A 38 12.67 12.56 18.10
CA ALA A 38 11.65 12.80 19.12
C ALA A 38 10.52 11.79 18.95
N ALA A 39 10.35 10.89 19.91
CA ALA A 39 9.21 9.98 19.95
C ALA A 39 8.03 10.67 20.66
N ASP A 40 6.89 10.75 19.98
CA ASP A 40 5.65 11.23 20.55
C ASP A 40 5.13 10.20 21.57
N PRO A 41 4.88 10.60 22.86
CA PRO A 41 4.32 9.71 23.87
C PRO A 41 3.01 9.03 23.43
N GLU A 42 2.17 9.69 22.64
CA GLU A 42 0.94 9.07 22.11
C GLU A 42 1.22 7.91 21.17
N GLN A 43 2.36 7.93 20.46
CA GLN A 43 2.74 6.88 19.52
C GLN A 43 3.63 5.79 20.14
N ALA A 44 4.27 6.07 21.27
CA ALA A 44 5.21 5.17 21.91
C ALA A 44 4.63 3.78 22.22
N PRO A 45 3.39 3.61 22.72
CA PRO A 45 2.80 2.30 22.97
C PRO A 45 2.66 1.45 21.70
N VAL A 46 2.27 2.05 20.55
CA VAL A 46 2.13 1.31 19.28
C VAL A 46 3.49 0.93 18.70
N LEU A 47 4.51 1.77 18.88
CA LEU A 47 5.87 1.46 18.40
C LEU A 47 6.46 0.29 19.16
N ILE A 48 6.37 0.27 20.49
CA ILE A 48 6.82 -0.86 21.32
C ILE A 48 6.02 -2.13 21.01
N ALA A 49 4.69 -2.03 20.88
CA ALA A 49 3.86 -3.17 20.50
C ALA A 49 4.27 -3.75 19.14
N THR A 50 4.62 -2.89 18.19
CA THR A 50 5.11 -3.30 16.88
C THR A 50 6.45 -4.03 16.98
N LEU A 51 7.38 -3.52 17.79
CA LEU A 51 8.66 -4.20 18.03
C LEU A 51 8.44 -5.59 18.66
N VAL A 52 7.55 -5.68 19.64
CA VAL A 52 7.18 -6.95 20.28
C VAL A 52 6.58 -7.92 19.26
N ALA A 53 5.71 -7.45 18.37
CA ALA A 53 5.11 -8.29 17.32
C ALA A 53 6.17 -8.82 16.33
N ILE A 54 7.14 -7.99 15.94
CA ILE A 54 8.26 -8.40 15.08
C ILE A 54 9.06 -9.50 15.77
N ILE A 55 9.50 -9.27 17.01
CA ILE A 55 10.26 -10.26 17.79
C ILE A 55 9.45 -11.56 17.97
N ALA A 56 8.18 -11.45 18.32
CA ALA A 56 7.28 -12.60 18.46
C ALA A 56 7.16 -13.41 17.17
N SER A 57 7.12 -12.76 16.01
CA SER A 57 7.05 -13.44 14.72
C SER A 57 8.33 -14.20 14.40
N PHE A 58 9.50 -13.66 14.70
CA PHE A 58 10.77 -14.38 14.59
C PHE A 58 10.84 -15.57 15.54
N VAL A 59 10.44 -15.38 16.79
CA VAL A 59 10.37 -16.46 17.79
C VAL A 59 9.42 -17.57 17.34
N GLN A 60 8.27 -17.19 16.80
CA GLN A 60 7.28 -18.15 16.29
C GLN A 60 7.86 -19.05 15.18
N VAL A 61 8.51 -18.44 14.18
CA VAL A 61 9.16 -19.18 13.09
C VAL A 61 10.31 -20.03 13.64
N GLY A 62 11.13 -19.47 14.54
CA GLY A 62 12.22 -20.20 15.19
C GLY A 62 11.75 -21.44 15.98
N LEU A 63 10.63 -21.32 16.70
CA LEU A 63 10.02 -22.44 17.42
C LEU A 63 9.53 -23.57 16.49
N VAL A 64 9.04 -23.24 15.30
CA VAL A 64 8.63 -24.25 14.31
C VAL A 64 9.85 -25.00 13.79
N PHE A 65 10.95 -24.30 13.51
CA PHE A 65 12.21 -24.93 13.11
C PHE A 65 12.81 -25.78 14.24
N ALA A 66 12.83 -25.28 15.46
CA ALA A 66 13.35 -26.04 16.65
C ALA A 66 12.58 -27.34 16.90
N ARG A 67 11.30 -27.41 16.47
CA ARG A 67 10.48 -28.63 16.54
C ARG A 67 10.68 -29.57 15.33
N GLY A 68 11.66 -29.31 14.48
CA GLY A 68 11.95 -30.10 13.28
C GLY A 68 10.87 -30.03 12.19
N LYS A 69 9.96 -29.06 12.28
CA LYS A 69 8.87 -28.87 11.28
C LYS A 69 9.24 -27.78 10.30
N LYS A 70 8.80 -27.91 9.05
CA LYS A 70 8.91 -26.83 8.06
C LYS A 70 7.80 -25.82 8.29
N PRO A 71 8.11 -24.50 8.40
CA PRO A 71 7.08 -23.46 8.48
C PRO A 71 6.18 -23.47 7.26
N GLU A 72 4.88 -23.33 7.47
CA GLU A 72 3.93 -23.21 6.38
C GLU A 72 4.13 -21.90 5.59
N PRO A 73 3.80 -21.86 4.28
CA PRO A 73 3.93 -20.64 3.48
C PRO A 73 3.21 -19.43 4.08
N MET A 74 2.08 -19.66 4.75
CA MET A 74 1.31 -18.60 5.42
C MET A 74 2.10 -17.93 6.56
N LEU A 75 2.90 -18.71 7.29
CA LEU A 75 3.74 -18.21 8.38
C LEU A 75 4.86 -17.29 7.85
N TRP A 76 5.44 -17.64 6.69
CA TRP A 76 6.43 -16.81 6.00
C TRP A 76 5.83 -15.50 5.47
N ILE A 77 4.62 -15.58 4.91
CA ILE A 77 3.89 -14.38 4.44
C ILE A 77 3.59 -13.46 5.62
N SER A 78 3.08 -14.00 6.72
CA SER A 78 2.80 -13.23 7.94
C SER A 78 4.06 -12.58 8.51
N LEU A 79 5.17 -13.34 8.62
CA LEU A 79 6.46 -12.80 9.05
C LEU A 79 6.90 -11.66 8.14
N ALA A 80 6.87 -11.86 6.82
CA ALA A 80 7.29 -10.84 5.87
C ALA A 80 6.44 -9.55 5.99
N ILE A 81 5.12 -9.69 6.11
CA ILE A 81 4.21 -8.56 6.31
C ILE A 81 4.53 -7.83 7.62
N ILE A 82 4.62 -8.54 8.75
CA ILE A 82 4.88 -7.94 10.06
C ILE A 82 6.25 -7.27 10.09
N VAL A 83 7.28 -7.89 9.54
CA VAL A 83 8.64 -7.33 9.49
C VAL A 83 8.69 -6.10 8.59
N VAL A 84 8.16 -6.16 7.38
CA VAL A 84 8.19 -5.04 6.44
C VAL A 84 7.38 -3.85 6.97
N PHE A 85 6.12 -4.05 7.31
CA PHE A 85 5.27 -2.95 7.78
C PHE A 85 5.62 -2.51 9.20
N GLY A 86 6.02 -3.43 10.07
CA GLY A 86 6.45 -3.12 11.42
C GLY A 86 7.77 -2.34 11.43
N SER A 87 8.78 -2.75 10.67
CA SER A 87 10.04 -2.00 10.54
C SER A 87 9.79 -0.62 9.95
N LEU A 88 8.90 -0.55 8.95
CA LEU A 88 8.48 0.72 8.38
C LEU A 88 7.85 1.62 9.45
N THR A 89 7.00 1.09 10.31
CA THR A 89 6.38 1.84 11.43
C THR A 89 7.42 2.32 12.43
N LEU A 90 8.42 1.49 12.77
CA LEU A 90 9.48 1.84 13.72
C LEU A 90 10.47 2.89 13.19
N ILE A 91 10.88 2.77 11.92
CA ILE A 91 11.82 3.71 11.29
C ILE A 91 11.14 5.07 11.06
N LEU A 92 9.85 5.07 10.91
CA LEU A 92 9.08 6.14 10.32
C LEU A 92 8.14 6.81 11.34
N HIS A 93 8.51 6.79 12.62
CA HIS A 93 7.76 7.39 13.72
C HIS A 93 7.82 8.94 13.74
N ASP A 94 8.51 9.58 12.80
CA ASP A 94 8.57 11.03 12.66
C ASP A 94 7.30 11.58 11.95
N ALA A 95 6.84 12.77 12.37
CA ALA A 95 5.71 13.47 11.77
C ALA A 95 5.89 13.70 10.26
N THR A 96 7.12 13.90 9.81
CA THR A 96 7.48 13.99 8.38
C THR A 96 7.07 12.74 7.61
N PHE A 97 7.13 11.59 8.28
CA PHE A 97 6.83 10.32 7.63
C PHE A 97 5.33 10.04 7.46
N ILE A 98 4.48 10.57 8.32
CA ILE A 98 3.03 10.52 8.09
C ILE A 98 2.70 11.09 6.71
N LYS A 99 3.45 12.10 6.28
CA LYS A 99 3.32 12.73 4.97
C LYS A 99 3.82 11.84 3.80
N VAL A 100 4.76 10.94 4.06
CA VAL A 100 5.35 10.03 3.04
C VAL A 100 4.53 8.74 2.85
N LYS A 101 3.78 8.29 3.86
CA LYS A 101 2.95 7.06 3.77
C LYS A 101 2.11 6.95 2.50
N PRO A 102 1.37 7.99 2.05
CA PRO A 102 0.60 7.91 0.82
C PRO A 102 1.47 7.64 -0.42
N THR A 103 2.66 8.24 -0.50
CA THR A 103 3.59 8.03 -1.62
C THR A 103 4.01 6.57 -1.73
N ILE A 104 4.39 5.96 -0.60
CA ILE A 104 4.79 4.54 -0.58
C ILE A 104 3.66 3.68 -1.12
N LEU A 105 2.42 3.94 -0.68
CA LEU A 105 1.25 3.20 -1.14
C LEU A 105 1.05 3.35 -2.66
N TYR A 106 1.12 4.57 -3.20
CA TYR A 106 1.00 4.81 -4.63
C TYR A 106 2.10 4.12 -5.44
N TRP A 107 3.34 4.17 -4.96
CA TRP A 107 4.46 3.52 -5.65
C TRP A 107 4.41 2.00 -5.55
N VAL A 108 3.89 1.43 -4.47
CA VAL A 108 3.59 -0.01 -4.39
C VAL A 108 2.55 -0.41 -5.43
N PHE A 109 1.45 0.35 -5.59
CA PHE A 109 0.47 0.08 -6.65
C PHE A 109 1.09 0.24 -8.05
N ALA A 110 1.88 1.28 -8.29
CA ALA A 110 2.60 1.45 -9.54
C ALA A 110 3.52 0.26 -9.83
N ALA A 111 4.28 -0.21 -8.82
CA ALA A 111 5.18 -1.34 -8.95
C ALA A 111 4.45 -2.65 -9.25
N ILE A 112 3.34 -2.94 -8.56
CA ILE A 112 2.49 -4.12 -8.81
C ILE A 112 1.96 -4.11 -10.24
N LEU A 113 1.43 -2.97 -10.70
CA LEU A 113 0.89 -2.85 -12.06
C LEU A 113 2.00 -2.93 -13.13
N THR A 114 3.18 -2.37 -12.83
CA THR A 114 4.36 -2.47 -13.70
C THR A 114 4.83 -3.92 -13.80
N PHE A 115 4.93 -4.62 -12.69
CA PHE A 115 5.27 -6.05 -12.66
C PHE A 115 4.27 -6.88 -13.47
N ALA A 116 2.98 -6.62 -13.28
CA ALA A 116 1.93 -7.27 -14.07
C ALA A 116 2.05 -6.95 -15.57
N HIS A 117 2.42 -5.72 -15.93
CA HIS A 117 2.62 -5.31 -17.32
C HIS A 117 3.81 -6.04 -17.97
N VAL A 118 4.95 -6.08 -17.28
CA VAL A 118 6.18 -6.75 -17.75
C VAL A 118 5.96 -8.27 -17.89
N THR A 119 5.18 -8.89 -17.00
CA THR A 119 4.84 -10.31 -17.08
C THR A 119 3.68 -10.61 -18.05
N HIS A 120 3.32 -9.67 -18.92
CA HIS A 120 2.22 -9.77 -19.90
C HIS A 120 0.85 -10.10 -19.26
N ARG A 121 0.70 -9.86 -17.97
CA ARG A 121 -0.57 -10.00 -17.22
C ARG A 121 -1.27 -8.65 -17.15
N ASN A 122 -2.35 -8.49 -17.89
CA ASN A 122 -3.11 -7.24 -17.82
C ASN A 122 -4.11 -7.28 -16.66
N PHE A 123 -3.74 -6.61 -15.55
CA PHE A 123 -4.54 -6.58 -14.33
C PHE A 123 -5.85 -5.79 -14.52
N MET A 124 -5.83 -4.71 -15.32
CA MET A 124 -7.01 -3.92 -15.64
C MET A 124 -8.04 -4.74 -16.43
N LYS A 125 -7.57 -5.56 -17.39
CA LYS A 125 -8.44 -6.48 -18.12
C LYS A 125 -9.06 -7.52 -17.18
N LYS A 126 -8.32 -8.01 -16.20
CA LYS A 126 -8.85 -8.98 -15.22
C LYS A 126 -9.94 -8.38 -14.34
N LEU A 127 -9.82 -7.11 -13.97
CA LEU A 127 -10.79 -6.42 -13.12
C LEU A 127 -12.03 -5.94 -13.90
N LEU A 128 -11.84 -5.36 -15.07
CA LEU A 128 -12.89 -4.65 -15.82
C LEU A 128 -13.38 -5.40 -17.06
N GLY A 129 -12.71 -6.48 -17.46
CA GLY A 129 -12.98 -7.19 -18.71
C GLY A 129 -14.35 -7.88 -18.79
N THR A 130 -15.00 -8.10 -17.62
CA THR A 130 -16.39 -8.57 -17.58
C THR A 130 -17.42 -7.47 -17.84
N LEU A 131 -17.04 -6.22 -17.59
CA LEU A 131 -17.91 -5.04 -17.70
C LEU A 131 -17.73 -4.32 -19.05
N ILE A 132 -16.51 -4.33 -19.60
CA ILE A 132 -16.14 -3.53 -20.77
C ILE A 132 -15.33 -4.39 -21.73
N GLN A 133 -15.67 -4.33 -23.02
CA GLN A 133 -14.90 -4.99 -24.08
C GLN A 133 -14.01 -3.97 -24.79
N LEU A 134 -12.68 -4.11 -24.59
CA LEU A 134 -11.66 -3.28 -25.23
C LEU A 134 -10.68 -4.16 -26.02
N PRO A 135 -10.07 -3.64 -27.09
CA PRO A 135 -9.01 -4.35 -27.79
C PRO A 135 -7.75 -4.50 -26.92
N PRO A 136 -6.89 -5.51 -27.17
CA PRO A 136 -5.70 -5.76 -26.37
C PRO A 136 -4.79 -4.53 -26.20
N ALA A 137 -4.63 -3.75 -27.27
CA ALA A 137 -3.83 -2.53 -27.25
C ALA A 137 -4.41 -1.45 -26.31
N ALA A 138 -5.75 -1.35 -26.20
CA ALA A 138 -6.40 -0.40 -25.32
C ALA A 138 -6.26 -0.83 -23.84
N TRP A 139 -6.32 -2.12 -23.54
CA TRP A 139 -6.05 -2.64 -22.20
C TRP A 139 -4.63 -2.31 -21.72
N ASN A 140 -3.64 -2.42 -22.60
CA ASN A 140 -2.26 -2.06 -22.26
C ASN A 140 -2.11 -0.56 -21.99
N LYS A 141 -2.75 0.29 -22.83
CA LYS A 141 -2.74 1.76 -22.59
C LYS A 141 -3.43 2.11 -21.28
N LEU A 142 -4.55 1.47 -20.95
CA LEU A 142 -5.26 1.67 -19.70
C LEU A 142 -4.38 1.33 -18.49
N GLN A 143 -3.68 0.20 -18.54
CA GLN A 143 -2.77 -0.22 -17.47
C GLN A 143 -1.58 0.76 -17.31
N LEU A 144 -0.97 1.19 -18.41
CA LEU A 144 0.11 2.18 -18.40
C LEU A 144 -0.36 3.54 -17.86
N ALA A 145 -1.59 3.97 -18.18
CA ALA A 145 -2.16 5.20 -17.65
C ALA A 145 -2.31 5.13 -16.11
N TRP A 146 -2.75 4.01 -15.55
CA TRP A 146 -2.82 3.81 -14.10
C TRP A 146 -1.44 3.77 -13.44
N ILE A 147 -0.45 3.12 -14.07
CA ILE A 147 0.94 3.14 -13.58
C ILE A 147 1.45 4.58 -13.50
N GLY A 148 1.29 5.33 -14.58
CA GLY A 148 1.68 6.74 -14.63
C GLY A 148 0.95 7.60 -13.60
N PHE A 149 -0.35 7.40 -13.44
CA PHE A 149 -1.17 8.11 -12.44
C PHE A 149 -0.64 7.88 -11.02
N PHE A 150 -0.44 6.63 -10.60
CA PHE A 150 0.07 6.33 -9.27
C PHE A 150 1.49 6.86 -9.06
N PHE A 151 2.35 6.75 -10.06
CA PHE A 151 3.70 7.26 -9.97
C PHE A 151 3.73 8.79 -9.79
N VAL A 152 2.99 9.51 -10.64
CA VAL A 152 2.89 10.97 -10.58
C VAL A 152 2.23 11.45 -9.30
N THR A 153 1.14 10.80 -8.85
CA THR A 153 0.46 11.15 -7.60
C THR A 153 1.40 10.98 -6.40
N GLY A 154 2.23 9.93 -6.40
CA GLY A 154 3.27 9.75 -5.37
C GLY A 154 4.29 10.90 -5.36
N ILE A 155 4.77 11.34 -6.54
CA ILE A 155 5.68 12.50 -6.66
C ILE A 155 4.99 13.78 -6.16
N LEU A 156 3.76 14.03 -6.58
CA LEU A 156 3.00 15.22 -6.15
C LEU A 156 2.79 15.24 -4.64
N ASN A 157 2.49 14.08 -4.03
CA ASN A 157 2.39 13.99 -2.58
C ASN A 157 3.71 14.35 -1.89
N LEU A 158 4.87 13.87 -2.39
CA LEU A 158 6.18 14.23 -1.82
C LEU A 158 6.46 15.72 -1.98
N LEU A 159 6.21 16.29 -3.15
CA LEU A 159 6.40 17.71 -3.38
C LEU A 159 5.61 18.54 -2.36
N VAL A 160 4.31 18.29 -2.23
CA VAL A 160 3.48 19.03 -1.27
C VAL A 160 3.88 18.73 0.18
N ALA A 161 4.24 17.49 0.50
CA ALA A 161 4.65 17.09 1.84
C ALA A 161 5.91 17.84 2.35
N PHE A 162 6.86 18.10 1.44
CA PHE A 162 8.15 18.72 1.78
C PHE A 162 8.24 20.22 1.50
N THR A 163 7.35 20.77 0.64
CA THR A 163 7.38 22.19 0.27
C THR A 163 6.29 23.02 0.95
N CYS A 164 5.25 22.37 1.46
CA CYS A 164 4.10 23.06 2.04
C CYS A 164 3.93 22.76 3.53
N GLU A 165 3.20 23.63 4.23
CA GLU A 165 2.81 23.43 5.61
C GLU A 165 1.90 22.22 5.77
N THR A 166 1.84 21.66 6.99
CA THR A 166 1.08 20.43 7.28
C THR A 166 -0.41 20.58 6.96
N GLU A 167 -1.00 21.74 7.20
CA GLU A 167 -2.39 22.02 6.89
C GLU A 167 -2.67 21.97 5.38
N THR A 168 -1.80 22.59 4.59
CA THR A 168 -1.88 22.56 3.12
C THR A 168 -1.75 21.13 2.59
N TRP A 169 -0.83 20.35 3.16
CA TRP A 169 -0.67 18.94 2.79
C TRP A 169 -1.93 18.11 3.14
N VAL A 170 -2.56 18.32 4.30
CA VAL A 170 -3.82 17.65 4.67
C VAL A 170 -4.93 17.99 3.68
N ASN A 171 -5.09 19.27 3.34
CA ASN A 171 -6.08 19.71 2.36
C ASN A 171 -5.80 19.14 0.97
N PHE A 172 -4.54 19.10 0.55
CA PHE A 172 -4.15 18.45 -0.70
C PHE A 172 -4.47 16.96 -0.71
N LYS A 173 -4.21 16.24 0.40
CA LYS A 173 -4.52 14.82 0.54
C LYS A 173 -6.02 14.55 0.44
N LEU A 174 -6.86 15.38 1.07
CA LEU A 174 -8.30 15.19 1.12
C LEU A 174 -9.00 15.63 -0.18
N PHE A 175 -8.66 16.79 -0.70
CA PHE A 175 -9.35 17.39 -1.83
C PHE A 175 -8.55 17.33 -3.13
N GLY A 176 -7.24 17.58 -3.07
CA GLY A 176 -6.37 17.57 -4.23
C GLY A 176 -6.26 16.20 -4.88
N ILE A 177 -5.95 15.17 -4.09
CA ILE A 177 -5.82 13.80 -4.61
C ILE A 177 -7.18 13.25 -5.04
N LEU A 178 -8.26 13.54 -4.31
CA LEU A 178 -9.62 13.16 -4.71
C LEU A 178 -10.00 13.81 -6.05
N GLY A 179 -9.80 15.11 -6.18
CA GLY A 179 -10.06 15.84 -7.42
C GLY A 179 -9.23 15.31 -8.59
N LEU A 180 -7.93 15.08 -8.38
CA LEU A 180 -7.04 14.51 -9.39
C LEU A 180 -7.51 13.11 -9.83
N THR A 181 -7.94 12.28 -8.88
CA THR A 181 -8.46 10.94 -9.17
C THR A 181 -9.75 10.99 -9.97
N LEU A 182 -10.67 11.90 -9.62
CA LEU A 182 -11.92 12.09 -10.37
C LEU A 182 -11.67 12.57 -11.80
N VAL A 183 -10.82 13.58 -11.99
CA VAL A 183 -10.46 14.09 -13.32
C VAL A 183 -9.81 12.99 -14.16
N PHE A 184 -8.87 12.22 -13.59
CA PHE A 184 -8.23 11.12 -14.25
C PHE A 184 -9.23 10.01 -14.63
N ALA A 185 -10.10 9.59 -13.70
CA ALA A 185 -11.09 8.56 -13.94
C ALA A 185 -12.12 8.97 -15.01
N LEU A 186 -12.59 10.22 -14.99
CA LEU A 186 -13.48 10.77 -16.01
C LEU A 186 -12.78 10.81 -17.38
N GLY A 187 -11.53 11.28 -17.44
CA GLY A 187 -10.73 11.31 -18.66
C GLY A 187 -10.55 9.91 -19.27
N LEU A 188 -10.24 8.92 -18.44
CA LEU A 188 -10.17 7.53 -18.90
C LEU A 188 -11.53 6.98 -19.33
N GLY A 189 -12.61 7.31 -18.62
CA GLY A 189 -13.96 6.94 -18.99
C GLY A 189 -14.34 7.45 -20.38
N PHE A 190 -14.13 8.73 -20.65
CA PHE A 190 -14.36 9.33 -21.98
C PHE A 190 -13.50 8.68 -23.07
N TRP A 191 -12.22 8.41 -22.76
CA TRP A 191 -11.34 7.73 -23.70
C TRP A 191 -11.82 6.31 -24.02
N MET A 192 -12.25 5.54 -23.01
CA MET A 192 -12.78 4.17 -23.20
C MET A 192 -14.04 4.18 -24.06
N VAL A 193 -14.98 5.11 -23.84
CA VAL A 193 -16.20 5.25 -24.66
C VAL A 193 -15.82 5.50 -26.11
N LYS A 194 -14.92 6.44 -26.40
CA LYS A 194 -14.45 6.72 -27.78
C LYS A 194 -13.86 5.49 -28.45
N VAL A 195 -13.02 4.71 -27.73
CA VAL A 195 -12.42 3.48 -28.27
C VAL A 195 -13.49 2.44 -28.59
N THR A 196 -14.48 2.28 -27.72
CA THR A 196 -15.58 1.32 -27.93
C THR A 196 -16.48 1.73 -29.11
N GLU A 197 -16.78 3.02 -29.26
CA GLU A 197 -17.54 3.52 -30.43
C GLU A 197 -16.80 3.33 -31.76
N GLN A 198 -15.49 3.55 -31.79
CA GLN A 198 -14.67 3.31 -32.97
C GLN A 198 -14.69 1.84 -33.41
N LEU A 199 -14.72 0.91 -32.43
CA LEU A 199 -14.84 -0.51 -32.72
C LEU A 199 -16.20 -0.87 -33.35
N LYS A 200 -17.28 -0.26 -32.88
CA LYS A 200 -18.64 -0.47 -33.42
C LYS A 200 -18.80 0.09 -34.84
N ARG A 201 -18.14 1.19 -35.16
CA ARG A 201 -18.23 1.84 -36.51
C ARG A 201 -17.44 1.08 -37.59
N LYS A 202 -16.35 0.38 -37.25
CA LYS A 202 -15.55 -0.36 -38.24
C LYS A 202 -16.29 -1.48 -38.97
N PRO A 203 -17.06 -2.38 -38.34
CA PRO A 203 -17.82 -3.40 -39.05
C PRO A 203 -18.95 -2.82 -39.90
N ALA A 204 -19.66 -1.79 -39.43
CA ALA A 204 -20.75 -1.16 -40.17
C ALA A 204 -20.31 -0.49 -41.50
N ASN A 205 -19.05 -0.04 -41.58
CA ASN A 205 -18.50 0.49 -42.83
C ASN A 205 -17.98 -0.60 -43.78
N ALA A 206 -17.58 -1.76 -43.26
CA ALA A 206 -17.15 -2.89 -44.09
C ALA A 206 -18.36 -3.56 -44.81
N GLU A 207 -19.53 -3.60 -44.16
CA GLU A 207 -20.78 -4.12 -44.77
C GLU A 207 -21.39 -3.18 -45.84
N ARG A 208 -21.07 -1.89 -45.83
CA ARG A 208 -21.57 -0.91 -46.81
C ARG A 208 -20.74 -0.86 -48.10
N LEU A 209 -19.58 -1.50 -48.13
CA LEU A 209 -18.65 -1.50 -49.26
C LEU A 209 -18.66 -2.83 -50.08
N ASN A 210 -19.46 -3.80 -49.62
CA ASN A 210 -19.82 -5.05 -50.35
C ASN A 210 -21.27 -4.97 -50.82
#